data_68d513926079a6cf251b80a6db374338
#
_entry.id   68d513926079a6cf251b80a6db374338
#
_cell.length_a   1.000
_cell.length_b   1.000
_cell.length_c   1.000
_cell.angle_alpha   90.00
_cell.angle_beta   90.00
_cell.angle_gamma   90.00
#
_symmetry.space_group_name_H-M   'P 1'
#
loop_
_entity.id
_entity.type
_entity.pdbx_description
1 polymer ?
#
loop_
_entity_poly.entity_id
_entity_poly.type
_entity_poly.pdbx_seq_one_letter_code
_entity_poly.pdbx_strand_id
1 'polypeptide(L)'
;MKKHNFSAGPCILPEEVLQQASKAVIDFNNDDLSLLEISHRSKPFVEVIENAKLLTLELLGLKNKGYQVLFLHGGASTQFLMTAYNLLNKKAAYLNTGTWSDKAIKEAKLFGDLVEVASS
;
A
#
# COMPACT_ATOMS: atom_id res chain seq x y z
N MET A 1 -22.75 3.28 -19.19
CA MET A 1 -22.42 2.00 -18.50
C MET A 1 -20.93 2.03 -18.14
N LYS A 2 -20.57 1.82 -16.87
CA LYS A 2 -19.16 1.80 -16.43
C LYS A 2 -18.47 0.57 -17.01
N LYS A 3 -17.27 0.73 -17.59
CA LYS A 3 -16.51 -0.39 -18.13
C LYS A 3 -15.98 -1.28 -17.00
N HIS A 4 -15.94 -2.58 -17.22
CA HIS A 4 -15.24 -3.49 -16.34
C HIS A 4 -13.72 -3.33 -16.52
N ASN A 5 -13.00 -3.13 -15.44
CA ASN A 5 -11.55 -3.00 -15.44
C ASN A 5 -10.94 -4.03 -14.49
N PHE A 6 -10.11 -4.92 -15.04
CA PHE A 6 -9.42 -5.97 -14.31
C PHE A 6 -7.90 -5.73 -14.31
N SER A 7 -7.45 -4.48 -14.51
CA SER A 7 -6.04 -4.13 -14.49
C SER A 7 -5.44 -4.36 -13.11
N ALA A 8 -4.24 -4.91 -13.07
CA ALA A 8 -3.44 -5.04 -11.85
C ALA A 8 -2.81 -3.69 -11.51
N GLY A 9 -3.20 -3.11 -10.41
CA GLY A 9 -2.74 -1.79 -9.93
C GLY A 9 -3.83 -0.73 -10.07
N PRO A 10 -4.01 -0.05 -11.22
CA PRO A 10 -5.10 0.91 -11.39
C PRO A 10 -6.43 0.15 -11.54
N CYS A 11 -7.05 -0.16 -10.42
CA CYS A 11 -8.28 -0.95 -10.35
C CYS A 11 -9.55 -0.07 -10.28
N ILE A 12 -10.71 -0.72 -10.28
CA ILE A 12 -11.99 -0.04 -10.09
C ILE A 12 -12.13 0.34 -8.61
N LEU A 13 -12.51 1.60 -8.38
CA LEU A 13 -12.98 2.08 -7.08
C LEU A 13 -14.50 2.15 -7.07
N PRO A 14 -15.16 1.99 -5.91
CA PRO A 14 -16.57 2.30 -5.75
C PRO A 14 -16.89 3.72 -6.19
N GLU A 15 -18.08 3.92 -6.74
CA GLU A 15 -18.47 5.23 -7.26
C GLU A 15 -18.54 6.29 -6.16
N GLU A 16 -19.01 5.90 -5.00
CA GLU A 16 -19.09 6.76 -3.81
C GLU A 16 -17.72 7.29 -3.39
N VAL A 17 -16.67 6.46 -3.48
CA VAL A 17 -15.29 6.87 -3.18
C VAL A 17 -14.82 7.92 -4.19
N LEU A 18 -15.12 7.74 -5.49
CA LEU A 18 -14.76 8.70 -6.53
C LEU A 18 -15.49 10.03 -6.35
N GLN A 19 -16.78 9.99 -6.00
CA GLN A 19 -17.57 11.19 -5.74
C GLN A 19 -17.07 11.96 -4.51
N GLN A 20 -16.73 11.26 -3.42
CA GLN A 20 -16.16 11.87 -2.22
C GLN A 20 -14.79 12.48 -2.50
N ALA A 21 -13.93 11.77 -3.22
CA ALA A 21 -12.61 12.27 -3.61
C ALA A 21 -12.72 13.50 -4.50
N SER A 22 -13.65 13.52 -5.46
CA SER A 22 -13.91 14.69 -6.31
C SER A 22 -14.33 15.91 -5.50
N LYS A 23 -15.22 15.74 -4.54
CA LYS A 23 -15.63 16.83 -3.64
C LYS A 23 -14.46 17.33 -2.80
N ALA A 24 -13.66 16.43 -2.23
CA ALA A 24 -12.51 16.79 -1.42
C ALA A 24 -11.43 17.54 -2.21
N VAL A 25 -11.30 17.29 -3.52
CA VAL A 25 -10.38 18.04 -4.40
C VAL A 25 -10.89 19.46 -4.66
N ILE A 26 -12.21 19.68 -4.67
CA ILE A 26 -12.80 21.00 -4.87
C ILE A 26 -12.81 21.78 -3.57
N ASP A 27 -13.34 21.17 -2.53
CA ASP A 27 -13.50 21.78 -1.20
C ASP A 27 -13.49 20.69 -0.14
N PHE A 28 -12.45 20.67 0.69
CA PHE A 28 -12.26 19.65 1.70
C PHE A 28 -12.84 20.12 3.04
N ASN A 29 -13.84 19.42 3.53
CA ASN A 29 -14.54 19.69 4.80
C ASN A 29 -15.31 21.01 4.84
N ASN A 30 -15.64 21.63 3.72
CA ASN A 30 -16.25 22.97 3.60
C ASN A 30 -15.36 24.08 4.22
N ASP A 31 -14.07 23.98 4.05
CA ASP A 31 -13.09 24.96 4.54
C ASP A 31 -12.64 25.93 3.43
N ASP A 32 -13.31 25.94 2.27
CA ASP A 32 -12.96 26.70 1.07
C ASP A 32 -11.54 26.42 0.55
N LEU A 33 -10.97 25.24 0.88
CA LEU A 33 -9.67 24.78 0.44
C LEU A 33 -9.75 23.36 -0.11
N SER A 34 -9.01 23.12 -1.19
CA SER A 34 -8.82 21.77 -1.73
C SER A 34 -8.00 20.91 -0.78
N LEU A 35 -8.28 19.60 -0.74
CA LEU A 35 -7.39 18.62 -0.11
C LEU A 35 -5.94 18.73 -0.62
N LEU A 36 -5.73 19.17 -1.87
CA LEU A 36 -4.41 19.32 -2.48
C LEU A 36 -3.67 20.57 -2.01
N GLU A 37 -4.36 21.53 -1.39
CA GLU A 37 -3.82 22.81 -0.91
C GLU A 37 -3.51 22.78 0.59
N ILE A 38 -4.02 21.80 1.34
CA ILE A 38 -3.76 21.70 2.78
C ILE A 38 -2.48 20.94 3.09
N SER A 39 -1.86 21.29 4.21
CA SER A 39 -0.67 20.57 4.68
C SER A 39 -1.01 19.17 5.18
N HIS A 40 -0.17 18.18 4.85
CA HIS A 40 -0.27 16.84 5.43
C HIS A 40 -0.09 16.81 6.97
N ARG A 41 0.32 17.92 7.59
CA ARG A 41 0.43 18.10 9.04
C ARG A 41 -0.77 18.84 9.63
N SER A 42 -1.69 19.32 8.80
CA SER A 42 -2.90 19.99 9.28
C SER A 42 -3.80 18.99 10.00
N LYS A 43 -4.50 19.47 11.01
CA LYS A 43 -5.39 18.62 11.81
C LYS A 43 -6.41 17.85 10.95
N PRO A 44 -7.10 18.47 9.98
CA PRO A 44 -8.05 17.74 9.13
C PRO A 44 -7.42 16.60 8.34
N PHE A 45 -6.20 16.80 7.82
CA PHE A 45 -5.50 15.74 7.09
C PHE A 45 -5.03 14.61 8.02
N VAL A 46 -4.50 14.95 9.18
CA VAL A 46 -4.08 13.97 10.20
C VAL A 46 -5.25 13.10 10.64
N GLU A 47 -6.44 13.67 10.83
CA GLU A 47 -7.65 12.94 11.17
C GLU A 47 -8.02 11.90 10.10
N VAL A 48 -7.91 12.23 8.81
CA VAL A 48 -8.14 11.28 7.71
C VAL A 48 -7.14 10.12 7.77
N ILE A 49 -5.84 10.40 7.93
CA ILE A 49 -4.81 9.36 7.97
C ILE A 49 -4.96 8.46 9.19
N GLU A 50 -5.20 9.02 10.37
CA GLU A 50 -5.39 8.21 11.57
C GLU A 50 -6.65 7.34 11.48
N ASN A 51 -7.74 7.87 10.93
CA ASN A 51 -8.94 7.09 10.68
C ASN A 51 -8.70 5.96 9.65
N ALA A 52 -7.97 6.23 8.58
CA ALA A 52 -7.59 5.20 7.61
C ALA A 52 -6.76 4.06 8.25
N LYS A 53 -5.82 4.39 9.15
CA LYS A 53 -5.06 3.40 9.91
C LYS A 53 -5.96 2.55 10.81
N LEU A 54 -6.86 3.20 11.55
CA LEU A 54 -7.80 2.50 12.44
C LEU A 54 -8.71 1.56 11.67
N LEU A 55 -9.29 2.01 10.57
CA LEU A 55 -10.15 1.20 9.69
C LEU A 55 -9.39 0.00 9.10
N THR A 56 -8.14 0.19 8.70
CA THR A 56 -7.29 -0.90 8.19
C THR A 56 -7.09 -1.98 9.27
N LEU A 57 -6.75 -1.59 10.49
CA LEU A 57 -6.59 -2.54 11.60
C LEU A 57 -7.90 -3.25 11.96
N GLU A 58 -9.01 -2.54 11.90
CA GLU A 58 -10.33 -3.09 12.17
C GLU A 58 -10.73 -4.14 11.13
N LEU A 59 -10.60 -3.82 9.84
CA LEU A 59 -10.91 -4.73 8.73
C LEU A 59 -10.04 -6.00 8.75
N LEU A 60 -8.80 -5.89 9.20
CA LEU A 60 -7.88 -7.02 9.36
C LEU A 60 -8.08 -7.78 10.68
N GLY A 61 -8.96 -7.32 11.56
CA GLY A 61 -9.14 -7.90 12.90
C GLY A 61 -7.92 -7.75 13.80
N LEU A 62 -7.08 -6.74 13.58
CA LEU A 62 -5.81 -6.49 14.30
C LEU A 62 -5.87 -5.34 15.30
N LYS A 63 -7.03 -4.69 15.44
CA LYS A 63 -7.24 -3.62 16.40
C LYS A 63 -6.94 -4.12 17.83
N ASN A 64 -6.15 -3.36 18.57
CA ASN A 64 -5.70 -3.67 19.94
C ASN A 64 -4.84 -4.94 20.09
N LYS A 65 -4.21 -5.41 19.00
CA LYS A 65 -3.33 -6.59 19.00
C LYS A 65 -1.85 -6.27 18.85
N GLY A 66 -1.43 -5.02 19.11
CA GLY A 66 -0.04 -4.59 19.03
C GLY A 66 0.48 -4.34 17.61
N TYR A 67 -0.40 -4.26 16.60
CA TYR A 67 -0.05 -3.93 15.21
C TYR A 67 -0.19 -2.45 14.94
N GLN A 68 0.63 -1.97 13.99
CA GLN A 68 0.58 -0.60 13.47
C GLN A 68 0.44 -0.63 11.95
N VAL A 69 -0.22 0.37 11.39
CA VAL A 69 -0.29 0.60 9.94
C VAL A 69 0.68 1.72 9.56
N LEU A 70 1.51 1.45 8.57
CA LEU A 70 2.44 2.40 7.99
C LEU A 70 2.11 2.57 6.50
N PHE A 71 1.81 3.79 6.08
CA PHE A 71 1.67 4.15 4.67
C PHE A 71 3.01 4.67 4.16
N LEU A 72 3.74 3.79 3.44
CA LEU A 72 5.11 4.06 3.00
C LEU A 72 5.15 4.30 1.49
N HIS A 73 6.10 5.13 1.05
CA HIS A 73 6.39 5.35 -0.36
C HIS A 73 7.14 4.15 -0.98
N GLY A 74 7.17 4.10 -2.32
CA GLY A 74 7.97 3.15 -3.10
C GLY A 74 7.20 1.97 -3.68
N GLY A 75 5.93 1.83 -3.35
CA GLY A 75 5.07 0.76 -3.87
C GLY A 75 5.60 -0.64 -3.59
N ALA A 76 5.16 -1.62 -4.39
CA ALA A 76 5.53 -3.02 -4.21
C ALA A 76 7.03 -3.29 -4.42
N SER A 77 7.71 -2.53 -5.28
CA SER A 77 9.15 -2.73 -5.53
C SER A 77 9.97 -2.46 -4.26
N THR A 78 9.70 -1.35 -3.58
CA THR A 78 10.36 -1.07 -2.30
C THR A 78 9.94 -2.07 -1.22
N GLN A 79 8.71 -2.58 -1.26
CA GLN A 79 8.25 -3.61 -0.32
C GLN A 79 9.02 -4.93 -0.48
N PHE A 80 9.42 -5.33 -1.69
CA PHE A 80 10.28 -6.50 -1.90
C PHE A 80 11.61 -6.34 -1.17
N LEU A 81 12.25 -5.18 -1.33
CA LEU A 81 13.49 -4.85 -0.63
C LEU A 81 13.29 -4.82 0.89
N MET A 82 12.23 -4.14 1.38
CA MET A 82 11.94 -4.04 2.81
C MET A 82 11.71 -5.41 3.45
N THR A 83 11.03 -6.32 2.76
CA THR A 83 10.78 -7.68 3.24
C THR A 83 12.10 -8.43 3.43
N ALA A 84 12.95 -8.42 2.42
CA ALA A 84 14.26 -9.07 2.52
C ALA A 84 15.14 -8.41 3.60
N TYR A 85 15.23 -7.09 3.60
CA TYR A 85 16.03 -6.33 4.57
C TYR A 85 15.66 -6.62 6.03
N ASN A 86 14.37 -6.74 6.32
CA ASN A 86 13.90 -6.92 7.70
C ASN A 86 13.79 -8.39 8.15
N LEU A 87 13.56 -9.32 7.22
CA LEU A 87 13.20 -10.70 7.56
C LEU A 87 14.23 -11.75 7.12
N LEU A 88 15.07 -11.46 6.12
CA LEU A 88 16.09 -12.39 5.66
C LEU A 88 17.26 -12.44 6.65
N ASN A 89 17.41 -13.56 7.34
CA ASN A 89 18.54 -13.72 8.29
C ASN A 89 19.79 -14.29 7.59
N LYS A 90 19.69 -15.46 6.97
CA LYS A 90 20.79 -16.10 6.25
C LYS A 90 20.39 -16.57 4.87
N LYS A 91 19.25 -17.23 4.77
CA LYS A 91 18.79 -17.87 3.55
C LYS A 91 17.28 -17.79 3.42
N ALA A 92 16.79 -17.60 2.20
CA ALA A 92 15.36 -17.65 1.88
C ALA A 92 15.08 -18.55 0.68
N ALA A 93 13.85 -19.08 0.63
CA ALA A 93 13.33 -19.86 -0.47
C ALA A 93 12.27 -19.06 -1.22
N TYR A 94 12.30 -19.13 -2.55
CA TYR A 94 11.38 -18.42 -3.42
C TYR A 94 10.70 -19.37 -4.41
N LEU A 95 9.43 -19.08 -4.69
CA LEU A 95 8.70 -19.60 -5.82
C LEU A 95 8.71 -18.54 -6.91
N ASN A 96 9.30 -18.85 -8.08
CA ASN A 96 9.35 -17.92 -9.19
C ASN A 96 8.19 -18.17 -10.14
N THR A 97 7.12 -17.40 -10.01
CA THR A 97 5.88 -17.53 -10.79
C THR A 97 5.73 -16.44 -11.85
N GLY A 98 6.80 -15.72 -12.18
CA GLY A 98 6.82 -14.72 -13.24
C GLY A 98 7.52 -13.42 -12.87
N THR A 99 7.24 -12.35 -13.61
CA THR A 99 7.97 -11.07 -13.57
C THR A 99 8.09 -10.45 -12.16
N TRP A 100 7.04 -10.53 -11.36
CA TRP A 100 7.04 -9.89 -10.04
C TRP A 100 7.82 -10.70 -9.01
N SER A 101 7.72 -12.02 -9.04
CA SER A 101 8.55 -12.90 -8.20
C SER A 101 10.03 -12.81 -8.59
N ASP A 102 10.35 -12.73 -9.89
CA ASP A 102 11.72 -12.51 -10.36
C ASP A 102 12.30 -11.19 -9.82
N LYS A 103 11.52 -10.11 -9.83
CA LYS A 103 11.93 -8.84 -9.21
C LYS A 103 12.16 -8.97 -7.71
N ALA A 104 11.27 -9.65 -6.98
CA ALA A 104 11.44 -9.88 -5.55
C ALA A 104 12.70 -10.69 -5.25
N ILE A 105 13.00 -11.71 -6.06
CA ILE A 105 14.22 -12.51 -5.96
C ILE A 105 15.47 -11.64 -6.18
N LYS A 106 15.45 -10.77 -7.19
CA LYS A 106 16.57 -9.86 -7.48
C LYS A 106 16.87 -8.92 -6.32
N GLU A 107 15.86 -8.33 -5.71
CA GLU A 107 16.04 -7.47 -4.55
C GLU A 107 16.59 -8.26 -3.34
N ALA A 108 16.05 -9.44 -3.08
CA ALA A 108 16.48 -10.24 -1.94
C ALA A 108 17.92 -10.78 -2.06
N LYS A 109 18.43 -11.01 -3.28
CA LYS A 109 19.83 -11.42 -3.53
C LYS A 109 20.86 -10.44 -2.98
N LEU A 110 20.49 -9.20 -2.74
CA LEU A 110 21.37 -8.19 -2.17
C LEU A 110 21.63 -8.39 -0.66
N PHE A 111 20.83 -9.24 0.00
CA PHE A 111 20.82 -9.37 1.46
C PHE A 111 21.22 -10.76 1.97
N GLY A 112 21.26 -11.78 1.13
CA GLY A 112 21.63 -13.12 1.57
C GLY A 112 21.46 -14.19 0.50
N ASP A 113 21.66 -15.44 0.93
CA ASP A 113 21.56 -16.60 0.04
C ASP A 113 20.10 -16.92 -0.29
N LEU A 114 19.85 -17.23 -1.55
CA LEU A 114 18.53 -17.60 -2.02
C LEU A 114 18.50 -18.96 -2.69
N VAL A 115 17.40 -19.67 -2.55
CA VAL A 115 17.06 -20.87 -3.32
C VAL A 115 15.74 -20.64 -4.03
N GLU A 116 15.76 -20.75 -5.34
CA GLU A 116 14.56 -20.86 -6.15
C GLU A 116 14.12 -22.33 -6.11
N VAL A 117 13.01 -22.61 -5.41
CA VAL A 117 12.55 -23.99 -5.17
C VAL A 117 11.64 -24.50 -6.27
N ALA A 118 11.01 -23.60 -7.01
CA ALA A 118 10.24 -23.92 -8.22
C ALA A 118 10.05 -22.66 -9.08
N SER A 119 9.87 -22.84 -10.38
CA SER A 119 9.50 -21.79 -11.33
C SER A 119 8.44 -22.29 -12.32
N SER A 120 7.65 -21.37 -12.88
CA SER A 120 6.65 -21.61 -13.92
C SER A 120 6.93 -20.79 -15.17
#